data_937218c24639b4f6302bdc50fa66875d
#
_entry.id   937218c24639b4f6302bdc50fa66875d
#
_cell.length_a   1.000
_cell.length_b   1.000
_cell.length_c   1.000
_cell.angle_alpha   90.00
_cell.angle_beta   90.00
_cell.angle_gamma   90.00
#
_symmetry.space_group_name_H-M   'P 1'
#
loop_
_entity.id
_entity.type
_entity.pdbx_description
1 polymer ?
#
loop_
_entity_poly.entity_id
_entity_poly.type
_entity_poly.pdbx_seq_one_letter_code
_entity_poly.pdbx_strand_id
1 'polypeptide(L)'
;MGGALHQASIVGTCAADDAACSRRHPQAPLAVGTRFHPDVATEIAGTTTPNLRLDSADPGVVAVEDGALVAKAPGASAVLISTEDGAVVDFVHIWVAAVTSISLARRDGDRVSGELGLAVGEDVTLVPTLWSGAQRLGGEADAVWSASADSVTLLRDGSADRRRIRARAPGRATITVALGEVKTSFDVEVLP
;
A
#
# COMPACT_ATOMS: atom_id res chain seq x y z
N MET A 1 30.42 18.36 -21.84
CA MET A 1 30.41 16.90 -22.06
C MET A 1 29.44 16.35 -21.03
N GLY A 2 28.22 16.00 -21.47
CA GLY A 2 27.21 15.41 -20.60
C GLY A 2 27.65 14.00 -20.23
N GLY A 3 27.75 13.70 -18.93
CA GLY A 3 27.87 12.33 -18.46
C GLY A 3 26.61 11.57 -18.88
N ALA A 4 26.76 10.43 -19.53
CA ALA A 4 25.63 9.59 -19.90
C ALA A 4 25.04 9.01 -18.61
N LEU A 5 23.73 9.16 -18.42
CA LEU A 5 22.96 8.37 -17.45
C LEU A 5 23.05 6.91 -17.88
N HIS A 6 23.62 6.06 -17.06
CA HIS A 6 23.77 4.65 -17.39
C HIS A 6 22.51 3.84 -17.05
N GLN A 7 21.83 4.19 -15.97
CA GLN A 7 20.59 3.53 -15.56
C GLN A 7 19.87 4.38 -14.51
N ALA A 8 18.56 4.48 -14.63
CA ALA A 8 17.67 4.90 -13.54
C ALA A 8 16.76 3.73 -13.19
N SER A 9 16.46 3.56 -11.92
CA SER A 9 15.52 2.53 -11.48
C SER A 9 14.55 3.10 -10.45
N ILE A 10 13.30 2.68 -10.52
CA ILE A 10 12.31 2.97 -9.49
C ILE A 10 12.46 1.93 -8.39
N VAL A 11 12.81 2.40 -7.21
CA VAL A 11 12.87 1.59 -5.99
C VAL A 11 11.67 1.96 -5.13
N GLY A 12 10.88 0.99 -4.71
CA GLY A 12 9.78 1.26 -3.79
C GLY A 12 10.27 1.35 -2.35
N THR A 13 9.87 2.40 -1.64
CA THR A 13 9.93 2.40 -0.18
C THR A 13 8.82 1.50 0.34
N CYS A 14 9.18 0.30 0.71
CA CYS A 14 8.27 -0.66 1.31
C CYS A 14 8.44 -0.62 2.82
N ALA A 15 7.36 -0.84 3.57
CA ALA A 15 7.52 -1.18 4.98
C ALA A 15 8.46 -2.39 5.09
N ALA A 16 9.35 -2.38 6.08
CA ALA A 16 10.43 -3.37 6.23
C ALA A 16 9.94 -4.83 6.30
N ASP A 17 8.65 -5.03 6.53
CA ASP A 17 7.93 -6.29 6.65
C ASP A 17 7.01 -6.61 5.45
N ASP A 18 7.02 -5.79 4.38
CA ASP A 18 6.22 -6.05 3.18
C ASP A 18 6.99 -6.89 2.16
N ALA A 19 6.81 -8.21 2.24
CA ALA A 19 7.41 -9.17 1.32
C ALA A 19 6.92 -9.05 -0.14
N ALA A 20 5.84 -8.30 -0.40
CA ALA A 20 5.33 -8.06 -1.75
C ALA A 20 6.00 -6.87 -2.43
N CYS A 21 6.77 -6.09 -1.69
CA CYS A 21 7.47 -4.94 -2.20
C CYS A 21 8.93 -5.31 -2.54
N SER A 22 9.31 -5.14 -3.79
CA SER A 22 10.69 -5.29 -4.23
C SER A 22 11.46 -4.00 -4.04
N ARG A 23 12.77 -4.10 -3.75
CA ARG A 23 13.66 -2.95 -3.67
C ARG A 23 13.92 -2.26 -5.02
N ARG A 24 13.44 -2.80 -6.13
CA ARG A 24 13.72 -2.27 -7.48
C ARG A 24 12.48 -1.77 -8.22
N HIS A 25 11.32 -2.37 -8.02
CA HIS A 25 10.03 -1.93 -8.56
C HIS A 25 8.93 -2.77 -7.92
N PRO A 26 7.65 -2.35 -7.94
CA PRO A 26 6.56 -3.17 -7.41
C PRO A 26 6.53 -4.51 -8.17
N GLN A 27 6.71 -5.63 -7.45
CA GLN A 27 6.62 -6.97 -8.04
C GLN A 27 5.17 -7.43 -8.21
N ALA A 28 4.24 -6.75 -7.55
CA ALA A 28 2.82 -7.00 -7.62
C ALA A 28 2.12 -5.81 -8.27
N PRO A 29 1.01 -6.01 -9.00
CA PRO A 29 0.18 -4.92 -9.45
C PRO A 29 -0.28 -4.07 -8.27
N LEU A 30 -0.39 -2.76 -8.47
CA LEU A 30 -1.00 -1.88 -7.50
C LEU A 30 -2.50 -2.12 -7.44
N ALA A 31 -3.08 -2.03 -6.26
CA ALA A 31 -4.53 -2.05 -6.10
C ALA A 31 -5.14 -0.70 -6.51
N VAL A 32 -6.25 -0.72 -7.22
CA VAL A 32 -7.01 0.52 -7.48
C VAL A 32 -7.32 1.25 -6.16
N GLY A 33 -7.12 2.56 -6.15
CA GLY A 33 -7.34 3.42 -4.98
C GLY A 33 -6.17 3.48 -3.99
N THR A 34 -5.04 2.83 -4.31
CA THR A 34 -3.83 2.88 -3.46
C THR A 34 -2.82 3.90 -3.96
N ARG A 35 -1.91 4.27 -3.06
CA ARG A 35 -0.73 5.09 -3.33
C ARG A 35 0.53 4.24 -3.20
N PHE A 36 1.53 4.57 -3.98
CA PHE A 36 2.86 3.98 -3.92
C PHE A 36 3.90 5.09 -4.00
N HIS A 37 4.79 5.15 -3.02
CA HIS A 37 5.86 6.14 -2.98
C HIS A 37 7.13 5.53 -3.57
N PRO A 38 7.47 5.82 -4.84
CA PRO A 38 8.69 5.33 -5.44
C PRO A 38 9.89 6.09 -4.88
N ASP A 39 10.98 5.37 -4.67
CA ASP A 39 12.30 5.96 -4.52
C ASP A 39 13.04 5.80 -5.85
N VAL A 40 13.54 6.90 -6.40
CA VAL A 40 14.23 6.87 -7.71
C VAL A 40 15.73 6.88 -7.48
N ALA A 41 16.34 5.73 -7.68
CA ALA A 41 17.79 5.60 -7.65
C ALA A 41 18.39 5.79 -9.05
N THR A 42 19.48 6.54 -9.14
CA THR A 42 20.22 6.76 -10.39
C THR A 42 21.66 6.33 -10.23
N GLU A 43 22.18 5.61 -11.25
CA GLU A 43 23.59 5.39 -11.43
C GLU A 43 24.11 6.32 -12.52
N ILE A 44 24.95 7.27 -12.14
CA ILE A 44 25.52 8.27 -13.05
C ILE A 44 27.03 8.17 -13.03
N ALA A 45 27.65 8.10 -14.22
CA ALA A 45 29.08 8.25 -14.34
C ALA A 45 29.44 9.74 -14.21
N GLY A 46 29.70 10.20 -12.98
CA GLY A 46 30.03 11.59 -12.67
C GLY A 46 29.59 12.01 -11.27
N THR A 47 29.76 13.28 -10.95
CA THR A 47 29.60 13.78 -9.57
C THR A 47 28.29 14.49 -9.27
N THR A 48 27.41 14.67 -10.25
CA THR A 48 26.17 15.44 -10.05
C THR A 48 24.95 14.59 -10.45
N THR A 49 24.11 14.27 -9.45
CA THR A 49 22.82 13.65 -9.69
C THR A 49 21.85 14.71 -10.23
N PRO A 50 21.25 14.56 -11.41
CA PRO A 50 20.26 15.49 -11.92
C PRO A 50 18.99 15.39 -11.08
N ASN A 51 18.23 16.47 -11.01
CA ASN A 51 16.86 16.41 -10.53
C ASN A 51 16.03 15.58 -11.51
N LEU A 52 15.33 14.59 -10.99
CA LEU A 52 14.48 13.71 -11.79
C LEU A 52 13.02 14.00 -11.52
N ARG A 53 12.22 13.84 -12.55
CA ARG A 53 10.77 13.97 -12.53
C ARG A 53 10.13 12.66 -12.96
N LEU A 54 9.00 12.34 -12.33
CA LEU A 54 8.13 11.23 -12.74
C LEU A 54 6.96 11.79 -13.53
N ASP A 55 6.65 11.15 -14.66
CA ASP A 55 5.46 11.41 -15.46
C ASP A 55 4.79 10.09 -15.84
N SER A 56 3.47 10.09 -15.99
CA SER A 56 2.73 8.91 -16.43
C SER A 56 2.29 9.02 -17.88
N ALA A 57 2.48 7.96 -18.64
CA ALA A 57 1.99 7.87 -20.02
C ALA A 57 0.46 7.75 -20.08
N ASP A 58 -0.18 7.17 -19.04
CA ASP A 58 -1.62 7.11 -18.92
C ASP A 58 -2.03 7.49 -17.48
N PRO A 59 -2.28 8.78 -17.21
CA PRO A 59 -2.71 9.24 -15.89
C PRO A 59 -4.10 8.73 -15.47
N GLY A 60 -4.88 8.19 -16.40
CA GLY A 60 -6.16 7.54 -16.09
C GLY A 60 -5.99 6.19 -15.43
N VAL A 61 -4.87 5.51 -15.64
CA VAL A 61 -4.51 4.24 -15.01
C VAL A 61 -3.62 4.48 -13.79
N VAL A 62 -2.53 5.22 -13.96
CA VAL A 62 -1.61 5.62 -12.88
C VAL A 62 -1.34 7.11 -12.98
N ALA A 63 -1.75 7.89 -12.00
CA ALA A 63 -1.39 9.30 -11.90
C ALA A 63 -0.13 9.49 -11.05
N VAL A 64 0.63 10.54 -11.33
CA VAL A 64 1.72 11.02 -10.45
C VAL A 64 1.19 12.22 -9.69
N GLU A 65 1.04 12.10 -8.37
CA GLU A 65 0.50 13.14 -7.49
C GLU A 65 1.44 13.30 -6.28
N ASP A 66 2.00 14.48 -6.09
CA ASP A 66 2.91 14.79 -4.97
C ASP A 66 4.07 13.79 -4.82
N GLY A 67 4.63 13.34 -5.95
CA GLY A 67 5.72 12.37 -5.99
C GLY A 67 5.29 10.92 -5.73
N ALA A 68 4.00 10.66 -5.50
CA ALA A 68 3.46 9.32 -5.37
C ALA A 68 2.78 8.85 -6.67
N LEU A 69 2.83 7.56 -6.92
CA LEU A 69 2.02 6.90 -7.94
C LEU A 69 0.65 6.57 -7.35
N VAL A 70 -0.40 7.07 -7.96
CA VAL A 70 -1.79 6.84 -7.55
C VAL A 70 -2.47 5.93 -8.55
N ALA A 71 -2.86 4.74 -8.12
CA ALA A 71 -3.54 3.75 -8.95
C ALA A 71 -5.02 4.13 -9.12
N LYS A 72 -5.42 4.56 -10.32
CA LYS A 72 -6.77 5.10 -10.61
C LYS A 72 -7.73 4.05 -11.18
N ALA A 73 -7.27 3.27 -12.16
CA ALA A 73 -8.10 2.29 -12.86
C ALA A 73 -7.29 1.03 -13.23
N PRO A 74 -7.94 -0.13 -13.39
CA PRO A 74 -7.25 -1.33 -13.86
C PRO A 74 -6.62 -1.13 -15.23
N GLY A 75 -5.40 -1.64 -15.41
CA GLY A 75 -4.65 -1.50 -16.66
C GLY A 75 -3.15 -1.51 -16.44
N ALA A 76 -2.42 -0.94 -17.39
CA ALA A 76 -0.98 -0.74 -17.31
C ALA A 76 -0.63 0.65 -17.81
N SER A 77 0.29 1.34 -17.14
CA SER A 77 0.86 2.61 -17.60
C SER A 77 2.38 2.56 -17.51
N ALA A 78 3.06 3.16 -18.48
CA ALA A 78 4.47 3.45 -18.32
C ALA A 78 4.64 4.71 -17.46
N VAL A 79 5.44 4.59 -16.41
CA VAL A 79 5.90 5.73 -15.61
C VAL A 79 7.29 6.10 -16.12
N LEU A 80 7.41 7.31 -16.64
CA LEU A 80 8.63 7.85 -17.24
C LEU A 80 9.46 8.54 -16.17
N ILE A 81 10.76 8.32 -16.20
CA ILE A 81 11.75 9.05 -15.42
C ILE A 81 12.44 10.01 -16.36
N SER A 82 12.30 11.30 -16.14
CA SER A 82 12.87 12.33 -16.99
C SER A 82 13.69 13.34 -16.19
N THR A 83 14.63 13.98 -16.86
CA THR A 83 15.35 15.14 -16.34
C THR A 83 14.47 16.40 -16.42
N GLU A 84 14.87 17.50 -15.76
CA GLU A 84 14.10 18.76 -15.77
C GLU A 84 13.94 19.36 -17.16
N ASP A 85 14.90 19.14 -18.07
CA ASP A 85 14.84 19.56 -19.47
C ASP A 85 13.99 18.63 -20.36
N GLY A 86 13.38 17.59 -19.77
CA GLY A 86 12.43 16.70 -20.42
C GLY A 86 13.03 15.50 -21.14
N ALA A 87 14.35 15.26 -21.01
CA ALA A 87 14.95 14.05 -21.55
C ALA A 87 14.52 12.82 -20.74
N VAL A 88 13.89 11.84 -21.39
CA VAL A 88 13.52 10.57 -20.75
C VAL A 88 14.78 9.75 -20.54
N VAL A 89 15.03 9.37 -19.31
CA VAL A 89 16.17 8.59 -18.86
C VAL A 89 15.86 7.11 -18.84
N ASP A 90 14.66 6.78 -18.31
CA ASP A 90 14.18 5.41 -18.18
C ASP A 90 12.66 5.40 -18.01
N PHE A 91 12.06 4.21 -18.04
CA PHE A 91 10.65 4.03 -17.76
C PHE A 91 10.39 2.66 -17.12
N VAL A 92 9.29 2.57 -16.38
CA VAL A 92 8.83 1.32 -15.80
C VAL A 92 7.34 1.12 -16.06
N HIS A 93 6.94 -0.10 -16.39
CA HIS A 93 5.52 -0.43 -16.49
C HIS A 93 4.94 -0.73 -15.10
N ILE A 94 3.92 0.01 -14.74
CA ILE A 94 3.13 -0.19 -13.53
C ILE A 94 1.80 -0.81 -13.92
N TRP A 95 1.51 -1.95 -13.33
CA TRP A 95 0.24 -2.66 -13.49
C TRP A 95 -0.70 -2.29 -12.35
N VAL A 96 -1.96 -2.12 -12.67
CA VAL A 96 -3.01 -1.83 -11.69
C VAL A 96 -4.12 -2.85 -11.85
N ALA A 97 -4.60 -3.40 -10.74
CA ALA A 97 -5.69 -4.37 -10.73
C ALA A 97 -6.80 -3.97 -9.76
N ALA A 98 -8.02 -4.36 -10.10
CA ALA A 98 -9.17 -4.19 -9.22
C ALA A 98 -9.03 -5.09 -7.98
N VAL A 99 -9.38 -4.55 -6.82
CA VAL A 99 -9.49 -5.33 -5.59
C VAL A 99 -10.74 -6.19 -5.66
N THR A 100 -10.60 -7.49 -5.40
CA THR A 100 -11.74 -8.42 -5.33
C THR A 100 -11.99 -8.93 -3.92
N SER A 101 -10.97 -8.91 -3.05
CA SER A 101 -11.11 -9.28 -1.65
C SER A 101 -10.04 -8.64 -0.76
N ILE A 102 -10.32 -8.59 0.54
CA ILE A 102 -9.43 -8.11 1.59
C ILE A 102 -9.27 -9.23 2.60
N SER A 103 -8.05 -9.61 2.93
CA SER A 103 -7.75 -10.46 4.07
C SER A 103 -7.03 -9.66 5.14
N LEU A 104 -7.14 -10.10 6.39
CA LEU A 104 -6.52 -9.45 7.54
C LEU A 104 -5.53 -10.39 8.22
N ALA A 105 -4.42 -9.85 8.66
CA ALA A 105 -3.45 -10.56 9.47
C ALA A 105 -3.04 -9.71 10.66
N ARG A 106 -2.62 -10.35 11.76
CA ARG A 106 -1.88 -9.68 12.82
C ARG A 106 -0.51 -9.24 12.26
N ARG A 107 0.09 -8.26 12.89
CA ARG A 107 1.43 -7.77 12.49
C ARG A 107 2.51 -8.86 12.57
N ASP A 108 2.36 -9.85 13.42
CA ASP A 108 3.21 -11.04 13.56
C ASP A 108 3.03 -12.07 12.43
N GLY A 109 2.06 -11.87 11.53
CA GLY A 109 1.81 -12.69 10.35
C GLY A 109 0.62 -13.64 10.46
N ASP A 110 0.04 -13.81 11.64
CA ASP A 110 -1.09 -14.70 11.83
C ASP A 110 -2.35 -14.15 11.15
N ARG A 111 -2.97 -14.95 10.29
CA ARG A 111 -4.23 -14.58 9.65
C ARG A 111 -5.36 -14.49 10.67
N VAL A 112 -6.14 -13.44 10.58
CA VAL A 112 -7.40 -13.34 11.32
C VAL A 112 -8.49 -14.03 10.50
N SER A 113 -8.97 -15.15 11.02
CA SER A 113 -10.09 -15.91 10.45
C SER A 113 -11.12 -16.17 11.54
N GLY A 114 -12.35 -15.70 11.35
CA GLY A 114 -13.41 -15.89 12.33
C GLY A 114 -13.38 -14.86 13.46
N GLU A 115 -13.39 -15.32 14.71
CA GLU A 115 -13.47 -14.49 15.91
C GLU A 115 -12.07 -14.24 16.51
N LEU A 116 -11.84 -13.02 16.97
CA LEU A 116 -10.63 -12.59 17.66
C LEU A 116 -10.94 -12.37 19.14
N GLY A 117 -10.39 -13.19 20.03
CA GLY A 117 -10.48 -12.98 21.47
C GLY A 117 -9.40 -12.01 21.95
N LEU A 118 -9.78 -11.02 22.77
CA LEU A 118 -8.89 -10.07 23.43
C LEU A 118 -9.28 -9.93 24.91
N ALA A 119 -8.32 -9.81 25.81
CA ALA A 119 -8.58 -9.40 27.17
C ALA A 119 -8.75 -7.86 27.25
N VAL A 120 -9.51 -7.38 28.25
CA VAL A 120 -9.62 -5.93 28.49
C VAL A 120 -8.25 -5.30 28.67
N GLY A 121 -7.99 -4.21 27.93
CA GLY A 121 -6.70 -3.52 27.91
C GLY A 121 -5.70 -4.07 26.88
N GLU A 122 -5.97 -5.21 26.27
CA GLU A 122 -5.11 -5.78 25.22
C GLU A 122 -5.24 -5.00 23.92
N ASP A 123 -4.11 -4.91 23.19
CA ASP A 123 -4.02 -4.29 21.88
C ASP A 123 -3.58 -5.31 20.83
N VAL A 124 -4.16 -5.23 19.65
CA VAL A 124 -3.69 -5.96 18.46
C VAL A 124 -3.61 -5.02 17.27
N THR A 125 -2.50 -5.08 16.52
CA THR A 125 -2.38 -4.37 15.25
C THR A 125 -2.70 -5.30 14.10
N LEU A 126 -3.66 -4.89 13.26
CA LEU A 126 -4.07 -5.61 12.06
C LEU A 126 -3.60 -4.90 10.79
N VAL A 127 -3.19 -5.72 9.83
CA VAL A 127 -2.71 -5.30 8.51
C VAL A 127 -3.61 -5.93 7.46
N PRO A 128 -4.24 -5.13 6.58
CA PRO A 128 -5.00 -5.65 5.46
C PRO A 128 -4.05 -6.09 4.34
N THR A 129 -4.44 -7.13 3.63
CA THR A 129 -3.82 -7.54 2.37
C THR A 129 -4.90 -7.52 1.30
N LEU A 130 -4.63 -6.82 0.21
CA LEU A 130 -5.53 -6.66 -0.92
C LEU A 130 -5.27 -7.74 -1.97
N TRP A 131 -6.33 -8.25 -2.58
CA TRP A 131 -6.25 -9.33 -3.56
C TRP A 131 -7.06 -9.04 -4.81
N SER A 132 -6.56 -9.52 -5.96
CA SER A 132 -7.31 -9.69 -7.21
C SER A 132 -7.33 -11.17 -7.55
N GLY A 133 -8.45 -11.85 -7.27
CA GLY A 133 -8.47 -13.32 -7.28
C GLY A 133 -7.45 -13.90 -6.30
N ALA A 134 -6.51 -14.70 -6.81
CA ALA A 134 -5.41 -15.26 -6.02
C ALA A 134 -4.14 -14.39 -5.99
N GLN A 135 -4.11 -13.29 -6.74
CA GLN A 135 -2.95 -12.40 -6.83
C GLN A 135 -2.98 -11.37 -5.71
N ARG A 136 -1.92 -11.30 -4.91
CA ARG A 136 -1.71 -10.23 -3.95
C ARG A 136 -1.43 -8.92 -4.68
N LEU A 137 -2.02 -7.84 -4.19
CA LEU A 137 -1.83 -6.49 -4.71
C LEU A 137 -0.94 -5.67 -3.79
N GLY A 138 -0.23 -4.72 -4.39
CA GLY A 138 0.63 -3.73 -3.72
C GLY A 138 -0.06 -2.38 -3.57
N GLY A 139 0.68 -1.45 -2.96
CA GLY A 139 0.27 -0.07 -2.70
C GLY A 139 -0.31 0.12 -1.30
N GLU A 140 -0.22 1.34 -0.81
CA GLU A 140 -0.74 1.75 0.50
C GLU A 140 -2.20 2.17 0.36
N ALA A 141 -3.10 1.48 1.07
CA ALA A 141 -4.54 1.72 1.02
C ALA A 141 -4.99 2.52 2.24
N ASP A 142 -5.71 3.62 2.02
CA ASP A 142 -6.44 4.28 3.10
C ASP A 142 -7.82 3.60 3.27
N ALA A 143 -7.80 2.38 3.78
CA ALA A 143 -9.01 1.62 4.04
C ALA A 143 -9.83 2.25 5.18
N VAL A 144 -11.15 2.22 5.03
CA VAL A 144 -12.09 2.68 6.04
C VAL A 144 -12.35 1.55 7.03
N TRP A 145 -12.13 1.84 8.31
CA TRP A 145 -12.33 0.89 9.41
C TRP A 145 -13.46 1.37 10.31
N SER A 146 -14.33 0.47 10.69
CA SER A 146 -15.41 0.73 11.62
C SER A 146 -15.60 -0.42 12.60
N ALA A 147 -16.10 -0.09 13.80
CA ALA A 147 -16.50 -1.04 14.84
C ALA A 147 -17.97 -0.86 15.16
N SER A 148 -18.69 -1.96 15.39
CA SER A 148 -20.12 -1.94 15.70
C SER A 148 -20.46 -1.59 17.15
N ALA A 149 -19.47 -1.63 18.06
CA ALA A 149 -19.67 -1.37 19.49
C ALA A 149 -18.44 -0.73 20.15
N ASP A 150 -18.64 -0.07 21.28
CA ASP A 150 -17.61 0.64 22.05
C ASP A 150 -16.76 -0.29 22.94
N SER A 151 -17.00 -1.61 22.90
CA SER A 151 -16.14 -2.60 23.57
C SER A 151 -14.71 -2.58 23.03
N VAL A 152 -14.52 -2.03 21.81
CA VAL A 152 -13.21 -1.82 21.20
C VAL A 152 -13.04 -0.39 20.70
N THR A 153 -11.79 0.06 20.58
CA THR A 153 -11.43 1.33 19.94
C THR A 153 -10.45 1.07 18.79
N LEU A 154 -10.70 1.72 17.67
CA LEU A 154 -9.82 1.69 16.50
C LEU A 154 -8.85 2.88 16.55
N LEU A 155 -7.56 2.60 16.59
CA LEU A 155 -6.49 3.60 16.62
C LEU A 155 -5.65 3.51 15.36
N ARG A 156 -5.20 4.65 14.81
CA ARG A 156 -4.19 4.67 13.75
C ARG A 156 -2.84 4.20 14.33
N ASP A 157 -2.11 3.38 13.57
CA ASP A 157 -0.83 2.82 14.00
C ASP A 157 0.31 3.19 13.02
N GLY A 158 0.50 4.51 12.86
CA GLY A 158 1.59 5.09 12.05
C GLY A 158 1.37 5.05 10.54
N SER A 159 0.89 3.95 9.98
CA SER A 159 0.61 3.78 8.55
C SER A 159 -0.89 3.92 8.27
N ALA A 160 -1.25 4.40 7.06
CA ALA A 160 -2.64 4.60 6.66
C ALA A 160 -3.41 3.29 6.54
N ASP A 161 -2.72 2.20 6.17
CA ASP A 161 -3.29 0.88 5.95
C ASP A 161 -3.52 0.06 7.23
N ARG A 162 -2.87 0.40 8.35
CA ARG A 162 -2.92 -0.38 9.61
C ARG A 162 -3.87 0.22 10.61
N ARG A 163 -4.45 -0.65 11.45
CA ARG A 163 -5.22 -0.20 12.62
C ARG A 163 -4.86 -1.05 13.83
N ARG A 164 -4.71 -0.36 14.94
CA ARG A 164 -4.58 -0.98 16.24
C ARG A 164 -5.97 -1.02 16.88
N ILE A 165 -6.40 -2.21 17.26
CA ILE A 165 -7.64 -2.46 17.97
C ILE A 165 -7.28 -2.57 19.46
N ARG A 166 -7.89 -1.73 20.28
CA ARG A 166 -7.77 -1.78 21.73
C ARG A 166 -9.06 -2.28 22.35
N ALA A 167 -8.99 -3.35 23.14
CA ALA A 167 -10.08 -3.86 23.94
C ALA A 167 -10.33 -2.94 25.14
N ARG A 168 -11.57 -2.44 25.31
CA ARG A 168 -11.91 -1.46 26.35
C ARG A 168 -12.80 -2.01 27.47
N ALA A 169 -13.78 -2.80 27.10
CA ALA A 169 -14.75 -3.35 28.04
C ALA A 169 -15.22 -4.72 27.54
N PRO A 170 -15.63 -5.63 28.44
CA PRO A 170 -16.16 -6.92 28.03
C PRO A 170 -17.36 -6.76 27.10
N GLY A 171 -17.42 -7.60 26.05
CA GLY A 171 -18.50 -7.58 25.08
C GLY A 171 -18.02 -7.99 23.68
N ARG A 172 -18.91 -7.88 22.70
CA ARG A 172 -18.62 -8.22 21.30
C ARG A 172 -18.73 -7.01 20.41
N ALA A 173 -17.86 -6.95 19.39
CA ALA A 173 -17.92 -5.98 18.33
C ALA A 173 -17.59 -6.64 16.99
N THR A 174 -18.28 -6.25 15.93
CA THR A 174 -17.90 -6.59 14.57
C THR A 174 -17.04 -5.45 14.02
N ILE A 175 -15.84 -5.78 13.54
CA ILE A 175 -14.94 -4.86 12.84
C ILE A 175 -15.17 -5.03 11.35
N THR A 176 -15.38 -3.93 10.64
CA THR A 176 -15.49 -3.89 9.19
C THR A 176 -14.37 -3.07 8.61
N VAL A 177 -13.73 -3.61 7.55
CA VAL A 177 -12.69 -2.95 6.76
C VAL A 177 -13.17 -2.85 5.33
N ALA A 178 -13.13 -1.66 4.75
CA ALA A 178 -13.62 -1.40 3.41
C ALA A 178 -12.61 -0.58 2.58
N LEU A 179 -12.49 -0.94 1.31
CA LEU A 179 -11.78 -0.15 0.28
C LEU A 179 -12.68 -0.08 -0.96
N GLY A 180 -13.27 1.09 -1.20
CA GLY A 180 -14.34 1.25 -2.20
C GLY A 180 -15.53 0.34 -1.88
N GLU A 181 -15.95 -0.46 -2.85
CA GLU A 181 -17.07 -1.41 -2.72
C GLU A 181 -16.68 -2.71 -2.00
N VAL A 182 -15.37 -3.00 -1.92
CA VAL A 182 -14.88 -4.27 -1.34
C VAL A 182 -14.75 -4.13 0.16
N LYS A 183 -15.34 -5.06 0.90
CA LYS A 183 -15.31 -5.07 2.36
C LYS A 183 -15.12 -6.47 2.92
N THR A 184 -14.52 -6.53 4.10
CA THR A 184 -14.44 -7.73 4.93
C THR A 184 -14.80 -7.39 6.36
N SER A 185 -15.30 -8.37 7.11
CA SER A 185 -15.65 -8.19 8.52
C SER A 185 -15.23 -9.41 9.33
N PHE A 186 -14.97 -9.19 10.61
CA PHE A 186 -14.68 -10.24 11.61
C PHE A 186 -15.18 -9.79 12.98
N ASP A 187 -15.41 -10.76 13.84
CA ASP A 187 -15.89 -10.47 15.21
C ASP A 187 -14.74 -10.40 16.19
N VAL A 188 -14.89 -9.52 17.16
CA VAL A 188 -13.98 -9.38 18.32
C VAL A 188 -14.78 -9.65 19.58
N GLU A 189 -14.35 -10.63 20.37
CA GLU A 189 -14.85 -10.87 21.71
C GLU A 189 -13.85 -10.32 22.72
N VAL A 190 -14.32 -9.37 23.56
CA VAL A 190 -13.52 -8.84 24.64
C VAL A 190 -13.89 -9.55 25.93
N LEU A 191 -12.91 -10.27 26.48
CA LEU A 191 -13.02 -11.01 27.73
C LEU A 191 -12.65 -10.12 28.91
N PRO A 192 -13.24 -10.36 30.11
CA PRO A 192 -12.91 -9.62 31.32
C PRO A 192 -11.43 -9.61 31.68
#